data_9778a472dd718abc308a8fc53e3bce43
#
_entry.id   9778a472dd718abc308a8fc53e3bce43
#
_cell.length_a   1.000
_cell.length_b   1.000
_cell.length_c   1.000
_cell.angle_alpha   90.00
_cell.angle_beta   90.00
_cell.angle_gamma   90.00
#
_symmetry.space_group_name_H-M   'P 1'
#
loop_
_entity.id
_entity.type
_entity.pdbx_description
1 polymer ?
#
loop_
_entity_poly.entity_id
_entity_poly.type
_entity_poly.pdbx_seq_one_letter_code
_entity_poly.pdbx_strand_id
1 'polypeptide(L)'
;GLGIANLGGHEESHAAKTEVAAHEGAHHGEGHAAAAAHEEHTNVETEAFGPRMEFHPLDKPANTRIWANLMIAGYFFLMISLVALMWYAIQYIANAGWSVGIKRIPEAIMTFMPVPFVVLLIALFMGKNDIYHWAHYEHLGLKPSDAGYDPILVGKSGFLNSTMLFVFPSVLVVIWYVLMRKLRSLSAAEDNATKGDVTFFRKSIRFSAAFAVIFGFTISVIAWLLIMSVDAHWYSTIFGFYNFVTHWVTMITIMAFFVAYIKKEGYLGFVTNEHMHDLGKFMFAFTVFWAYLWLSQYLLIWYAQIPEEMAYYQIRFENYKFNFLLNFAMCFCIPFLGLLMRSAKRNRYVLAIIGSIMILGHYHDVWLMVFPGVFGSGMQFGFLELGTFLLFAGVFTYWVFTALTKRGLVAVNHPYLDESAHHDVGV
;
A
#
# COMPACT_ATOMS: atom_id res chain seq x y z
N GLY A 1 -36.11 13.74 -28.10
CA GLY A 1 -37.54 13.81 -28.05
C GLY A 1 -38.00 13.09 -26.81
N LEU A 2 -38.39 13.75 -25.77
CA LEU A 2 -39.74 14.08 -25.36
C LEU A 2 -40.64 12.86 -25.09
N GLY A 3 -41.09 12.74 -23.84
CA GLY A 3 -42.17 11.91 -23.41
C GLY A 3 -42.35 11.93 -21.87
N ILE A 4 -42.98 12.99 -21.38
CA ILE A 4 -43.54 13.21 -20.04
C ILE A 4 -44.97 12.67 -20.02
N ALA A 5 -45.44 12.34 -18.84
CA ALA A 5 -46.83 12.20 -18.36
C ALA A 5 -47.20 10.74 -17.97
N ASN A 6 -47.93 10.44 -16.91
CA ASN A 6 -48.78 11.17 -15.93
C ASN A 6 -49.15 10.12 -14.84
N LEU A 7 -49.09 10.43 -13.55
CA LEU A 7 -50.15 10.87 -12.64
C LEU A 7 -51.44 10.01 -12.51
N GLY A 8 -51.74 9.69 -11.26
CA GLY A 8 -53.05 9.30 -10.71
C GLY A 8 -53.01 7.93 -10.02
N GLY A 9 -53.19 7.74 -8.73
CA GLY A 9 -54.03 8.37 -7.73
C GLY A 9 -55.15 7.38 -7.32
N HIS A 10 -55.24 7.08 -6.06
CA HIS A 10 -56.36 6.68 -5.19
C HIS A 10 -55.80 5.86 -4.03
N GLU A 11 -55.75 6.33 -2.81
CA GLU A 11 -56.75 6.49 -1.76
C GLU A 11 -57.52 5.23 -1.37
N GLU A 12 -57.50 5.11 -0.05
CA GLU A 12 -58.44 4.61 1.00
C GLU A 12 -58.09 3.26 1.61
N SER A 13 -57.64 3.30 2.87
CA SER A 13 -58.44 3.25 4.11
C SER A 13 -58.90 1.86 4.50
N HIS A 14 -58.42 1.37 5.63
CA HIS A 14 -59.28 0.79 6.69
C HIS A 14 -58.50 0.69 8.02
N ALA A 15 -59.04 1.46 8.97
CA ALA A 15 -58.76 1.32 10.40
C ALA A 15 -59.59 0.17 10.98
N ALA A 16 -59.00 -0.56 11.90
CA ALA A 16 -59.78 -1.35 12.86
C ALA A 16 -59.10 -1.29 14.24
N LYS A 17 -59.81 -0.71 15.16
CA LYS A 17 -59.62 -0.71 16.62
C LYS A 17 -59.95 -2.07 17.20
N THR A 18 -59.31 -2.44 18.34
CA THR A 18 -59.94 -3.07 19.53
C THR A 18 -58.84 -3.12 20.61
N GLU A 19 -58.89 -2.33 21.63
CA GLU A 19 -59.49 -2.44 22.98
C GLU A 19 -58.77 -3.45 23.90
N VAL A 20 -58.04 -2.93 24.82
CA VAL A 20 -58.09 -2.89 26.33
C VAL A 20 -58.55 -4.18 27.00
N ALA A 21 -57.72 -4.71 27.86
CA ALA A 21 -58.07 -5.25 29.17
C ALA A 21 -56.91 -5.10 30.17
N ALA A 22 -57.14 -4.27 31.16
CA ALA A 22 -56.35 -4.14 32.38
C ALA A 22 -56.63 -5.30 33.35
N HIS A 23 -55.58 -5.79 34.03
CA HIS A 23 -55.76 -6.38 35.35
C HIS A 23 -54.58 -5.99 36.27
N GLU A 24 -54.93 -5.38 37.36
CA GLU A 24 -54.10 -5.02 38.50
C GLU A 24 -53.57 -6.27 39.24
N GLY A 25 -52.38 -6.09 39.81
CA GLY A 25 -51.82 -7.03 40.78
C GLY A 25 -50.52 -6.50 41.35
N ALA A 26 -50.66 -5.72 42.42
CA ALA A 26 -49.52 -5.24 43.22
C ALA A 26 -48.90 -6.38 44.03
N HIS A 27 -47.54 -6.41 44.17
CA HIS A 27 -46.82 -6.49 45.45
C HIS A 27 -45.28 -6.50 45.28
N HIS A 28 -44.66 -5.52 45.95
CA HIS A 28 -43.37 -5.52 46.64
C HIS A 28 -42.15 -6.24 46.11
N GLY A 29 -41.03 -5.48 45.96
CA GLY A 29 -39.67 -5.97 45.93
C GLY A 29 -38.68 -4.86 45.54
N GLU A 30 -38.29 -4.04 46.51
CA GLU A 30 -37.13 -3.15 46.41
C GLU A 30 -35.86 -3.96 46.24
N GLY A 31 -35.00 -3.53 45.30
CA GLY A 31 -33.63 -4.00 45.24
C GLY A 31 -33.19 -4.50 43.88
N HIS A 32 -32.97 -3.60 42.93
CA HIS A 32 -32.07 -3.81 41.75
C HIS A 32 -32.05 -2.54 40.88
N ALA A 33 -31.70 -1.39 41.47
CA ALA A 33 -31.52 -0.13 40.73
C ALA A 33 -30.03 0.25 40.51
N ALA A 34 -29.08 -0.65 40.87
CA ALA A 34 -27.66 -0.33 40.78
C ALA A 34 -26.90 -1.07 39.66
N ALA A 35 -27.53 -2.05 38.98
CA ALA A 35 -26.88 -2.81 37.91
C ALA A 35 -27.15 -2.29 36.47
N ALA A 36 -28.21 -1.49 36.30
CA ALA A 36 -28.60 -0.98 34.99
C ALA A 36 -27.83 0.27 34.52
N ALA A 37 -27.14 0.97 35.42
CA ALA A 37 -26.43 2.20 35.09
C ALA A 37 -24.98 1.97 34.55
N HIS A 38 -24.48 0.74 34.60
CA HIS A 38 -23.13 0.42 34.11
C HIS A 38 -23.11 -0.19 32.72
N GLU A 39 -24.22 -0.59 32.12
CA GLU A 39 -24.30 -1.15 30.76
C GLU A 39 -24.59 -0.10 29.69
N GLU A 40 -25.08 1.08 30.05
CA GLU A 40 -25.48 2.11 29.08
C GLU A 40 -24.31 2.94 28.53
N HIS A 41 -23.12 2.90 29.17
CA HIS A 41 -21.92 3.62 28.67
C HIS A 41 -21.05 2.86 27.67
N THR A 42 -21.32 1.58 27.43
CA THR A 42 -20.55 0.76 26.45
C THR A 42 -21.19 0.70 25.06
N ASN A 43 -22.41 1.19 24.88
CA ASN A 43 -23.16 1.00 23.63
C ASN A 43 -22.98 2.09 22.57
N VAL A 44 -22.38 3.24 22.89
CA VAL A 44 -22.24 4.33 21.91
C VAL A 44 -21.17 4.04 20.85
N GLU A 45 -20.16 3.22 21.16
CA GLU A 45 -19.13 2.83 20.17
C GLU A 45 -19.60 1.69 19.22
N THR A 46 -20.66 0.95 19.58
CA THR A 46 -21.12 -0.23 18.85
C THR A 46 -22.15 0.06 17.76
N GLU A 47 -22.84 1.18 17.82
CA GLU A 47 -23.84 1.57 16.80
C GLU A 47 -23.20 2.08 15.51
N ALA A 48 -21.92 2.47 15.55
CA ALA A 48 -21.23 3.03 14.37
C ALA A 48 -20.97 2.00 13.25
N PHE A 49 -20.97 0.69 13.54
CA PHE A 49 -20.54 -0.36 12.58
C PHE A 49 -21.62 -1.43 12.29
N GLY A 50 -22.86 -1.25 12.73
CA GLY A 50 -23.90 -2.28 12.56
C GLY A 50 -23.73 -3.49 13.49
N PRO A 51 -24.40 -4.63 13.24
CA PRO A 51 -24.31 -5.82 14.09
C PRO A 51 -22.86 -6.33 14.17
N ARG A 52 -22.40 -6.60 15.39
CA ARG A 52 -21.05 -7.12 15.61
C ARG A 52 -20.88 -8.47 14.92
N MET A 53 -19.90 -8.55 14.03
CA MET A 53 -19.42 -9.84 13.53
C MET A 53 -18.44 -10.44 14.54
N GLU A 54 -18.67 -11.67 14.98
CA GLU A 54 -17.74 -12.38 15.82
C GLU A 54 -16.55 -12.86 15.00
N PHE A 55 -15.38 -12.27 15.20
CA PHE A 55 -14.13 -12.68 14.57
C PHE A 55 -13.37 -13.61 15.51
N HIS A 56 -13.30 -14.86 15.14
CA HIS A 56 -12.50 -15.86 15.88
C HIS A 56 -11.10 -15.99 15.28
N PRO A 57 -10.10 -16.41 16.09
CA PRO A 57 -8.82 -16.82 15.55
C PRO A 57 -9.05 -17.96 14.54
N LEU A 58 -8.45 -17.82 13.36
CA LEU A 58 -8.51 -18.89 12.36
C LEU A 58 -7.41 -19.91 12.66
N ASP A 59 -7.79 -21.18 12.79
CA ASP A 59 -6.84 -22.29 12.92
C ASP A 59 -6.08 -22.44 11.60
N LYS A 60 -4.84 -22.00 11.63
CA LYS A 60 -3.91 -22.07 10.49
C LYS A 60 -2.68 -22.86 10.87
N PRO A 61 -2.09 -23.62 9.93
CA PRO A 61 -0.80 -24.28 10.15
C PRO A 61 0.26 -23.30 10.66
N ALA A 62 1.14 -23.75 11.56
CA ALA A 62 2.15 -22.88 12.18
C ALA A 62 3.11 -22.21 11.15
N ASN A 63 3.32 -22.85 10.00
CA ASN A 63 4.14 -22.34 8.90
C ASN A 63 3.44 -21.24 8.07
N THR A 64 2.11 -21.10 8.14
CA THR A 64 1.36 -20.06 7.43
C THR A 64 1.90 -18.68 7.76
N ARG A 65 2.23 -18.41 9.03
CA ARG A 65 2.82 -17.15 9.47
C ARG A 65 4.14 -16.84 8.76
N ILE A 66 4.97 -17.85 8.51
CA ILE A 66 6.23 -17.69 7.78
C ILE A 66 5.96 -17.29 6.32
N TRP A 67 5.04 -18.02 5.66
CA TRP A 67 4.69 -17.74 4.25
C TRP A 67 4.03 -16.39 4.07
N ALA A 68 3.14 -15.99 4.98
CA ALA A 68 2.52 -14.66 4.97
C ALA A 68 3.56 -13.55 5.14
N ASN A 69 4.53 -13.70 6.06
CA ASN A 69 5.61 -12.72 6.23
C ASN A 69 6.53 -12.64 5.02
N LEU A 70 6.91 -13.78 4.42
CA LEU A 70 7.71 -13.79 3.20
C LEU A 70 6.96 -13.17 2.01
N MET A 71 5.64 -13.40 1.91
CA MET A 71 4.79 -12.76 0.92
C MET A 71 4.77 -11.24 1.10
N ILE A 72 4.54 -10.75 2.33
CA ILE A 72 4.52 -9.32 2.66
C ILE A 72 5.87 -8.68 2.35
N ALA A 73 6.97 -9.25 2.82
CA ALA A 73 8.30 -8.70 2.58
C ALA A 73 8.68 -8.75 1.10
N GLY A 74 8.42 -9.87 0.41
CA GLY A 74 8.63 -10.00 -1.02
C GLY A 74 7.84 -8.98 -1.82
N TYR A 75 6.56 -8.81 -1.50
CA TYR A 75 5.70 -7.80 -2.11
C TYR A 75 6.20 -6.37 -1.84
N PHE A 76 6.48 -6.03 -0.59
CA PHE A 76 6.91 -4.70 -0.18
C PHE A 76 8.17 -4.24 -0.92
N PHE A 77 9.22 -5.07 -0.94
CA PHE A 77 10.48 -4.72 -1.61
C PHE A 77 10.39 -4.82 -3.14
N LEU A 78 9.53 -5.68 -3.70
CA LEU A 78 9.21 -5.68 -5.12
C LEU A 78 8.58 -4.35 -5.54
N MET A 79 7.58 -3.90 -4.79
CA MET A 79 6.89 -2.64 -5.06
C MET A 79 7.81 -1.43 -4.89
N ILE A 80 8.69 -1.40 -3.88
CA ILE A 80 9.72 -0.35 -3.74
C ILE A 80 10.59 -0.29 -5.01
N SER A 81 11.02 -1.44 -5.52
CA SER A 81 11.85 -1.50 -6.73
C SER A 81 11.09 -1.02 -7.97
N LEU A 82 9.81 -1.37 -8.07
CA LEU A 82 8.93 -0.97 -9.17
C LEU A 82 8.63 0.53 -9.15
N VAL A 83 8.30 1.09 -7.97
CA VAL A 83 8.03 2.53 -7.87
C VAL A 83 9.30 3.37 -8.02
N ALA A 84 10.50 2.81 -7.73
CA ALA A 84 11.77 3.46 -8.07
C ALA A 84 11.97 3.56 -9.59
N LEU A 85 11.55 2.55 -10.35
CA LEU A 85 11.52 2.61 -11.82
C LEU A 85 10.51 3.66 -12.30
N MET A 86 9.36 3.78 -11.65
CA MET A 86 8.37 4.82 -11.98
C MET A 86 8.88 6.22 -11.64
N TRP A 87 9.54 6.41 -10.49
CA TRP A 87 10.21 7.66 -10.17
C TRP A 87 11.22 8.04 -11.27
N TYR A 88 12.08 7.10 -11.63
CA TYR A 88 13.07 7.30 -12.70
C TYR A 88 12.40 7.69 -14.03
N ALA A 89 11.32 7.01 -14.41
CA ALA A 89 10.58 7.29 -15.64
C ALA A 89 9.93 8.69 -15.62
N ILE A 90 9.31 9.08 -14.51
CA ILE A 90 8.68 10.41 -14.36
C ILE A 90 9.71 11.53 -14.51
N GLN A 91 10.93 11.38 -13.96
CA GLN A 91 11.96 12.41 -14.09
C GLN A 91 12.35 12.66 -15.56
N TYR A 92 12.41 11.60 -16.38
CA TYR A 92 12.64 11.74 -17.82
C TYR A 92 11.44 12.37 -18.56
N ILE A 93 10.23 11.95 -18.26
CA ILE A 93 9.01 12.48 -18.90
C ILE A 93 8.82 13.96 -18.55
N ALA A 94 9.05 14.33 -17.30
CA ALA A 94 8.93 15.70 -16.81
C ALA A 94 10.13 16.59 -17.16
N ASN A 95 11.19 16.05 -17.76
CA ASN A 95 12.46 16.77 -18.01
C ASN A 95 13.01 17.42 -16.72
N ALA A 96 12.93 16.71 -15.58
CA ALA A 96 13.25 17.24 -14.26
C ALA A 96 14.77 17.32 -14.04
N GLY A 97 15.35 18.49 -14.30
CA GLY A 97 16.80 18.70 -14.20
C GLY A 97 17.35 18.55 -12.78
N TRP A 98 16.62 19.03 -11.78
CA TRP A 98 17.07 19.00 -10.38
C TRP A 98 17.47 17.60 -9.88
N SER A 99 16.78 16.55 -10.34
CA SER A 99 16.95 15.18 -9.86
C SER A 99 18.13 14.42 -10.49
N VAL A 100 18.79 14.99 -11.50
CA VAL A 100 19.85 14.32 -12.26
C VAL A 100 21.03 13.95 -11.36
N GLY A 101 21.34 14.78 -10.37
CA GLY A 101 22.40 14.52 -9.41
C GLY A 101 22.20 13.30 -8.54
N ILE A 102 20.94 12.89 -8.33
CA ILE A 102 20.58 11.74 -7.51
C ILE A 102 20.04 10.56 -8.34
N LYS A 103 20.00 10.68 -9.67
CA LYS A 103 19.45 9.72 -10.64
C LYS A 103 19.93 8.29 -10.46
N ARG A 104 21.20 8.10 -10.05
CA ARG A 104 21.82 6.77 -9.89
C ARG A 104 21.22 5.96 -8.74
N ILE A 105 20.66 6.63 -7.74
CA ILE A 105 20.08 5.95 -6.58
C ILE A 105 18.81 5.19 -6.96
N PRO A 106 17.74 5.78 -7.53
CA PRO A 106 16.60 5.02 -8.02
C PRO A 106 16.98 4.03 -9.11
N GLU A 107 18.01 4.33 -9.96
CA GLU A 107 18.55 3.41 -10.94
C GLU A 107 19.17 2.15 -10.30
N ALA A 108 19.74 2.25 -9.12
CA ALA A 108 20.25 1.11 -8.36
C ALA A 108 19.12 0.35 -7.66
N ILE A 109 18.17 1.06 -7.02
CA ILE A 109 17.03 0.48 -6.30
C ILE A 109 16.19 -0.41 -7.21
N MET A 110 15.84 0.06 -8.42
CA MET A 110 15.00 -0.71 -9.35
C MET A 110 15.63 -2.04 -9.78
N THR A 111 16.96 -2.20 -9.66
CA THR A 111 17.63 -3.47 -10.04
C THR A 111 17.38 -4.61 -9.06
N PHE A 112 16.88 -4.32 -7.86
CA PHE A 112 16.58 -5.34 -6.86
C PHE A 112 15.33 -6.17 -7.18
N MET A 113 14.48 -5.70 -8.09
CA MET A 113 13.18 -6.29 -8.47
C MET A 113 13.17 -7.85 -8.59
N PRO A 114 14.16 -8.54 -9.20
CA PRO A 114 14.09 -9.99 -9.35
C PRO A 114 14.16 -10.75 -8.00
N VAL A 115 14.91 -10.26 -7.03
CA VAL A 115 15.14 -10.95 -5.76
C VAL A 115 13.85 -11.09 -4.95
N PRO A 116 13.14 -9.97 -4.61
CA PRO A 116 11.91 -10.06 -3.86
C PRO A 116 10.80 -10.77 -4.65
N PHE A 117 10.81 -10.71 -5.98
CA PHE A 117 9.83 -11.41 -6.81
C PHE A 117 9.98 -12.94 -6.71
N VAL A 118 11.21 -13.47 -6.75
CA VAL A 118 11.43 -14.90 -6.58
C VAL A 118 10.96 -15.37 -5.19
N VAL A 119 11.27 -14.60 -4.13
CA VAL A 119 10.80 -14.96 -2.78
C VAL A 119 9.27 -14.87 -2.68
N LEU A 120 8.65 -13.87 -3.30
CA LEU A 120 7.20 -13.75 -3.39
C LEU A 120 6.58 -14.97 -4.07
N LEU A 121 7.11 -15.42 -5.19
CA LEU A 121 6.62 -16.62 -5.88
C LEU A 121 6.74 -17.88 -5.03
N ILE A 122 7.86 -18.04 -4.30
CA ILE A 122 8.05 -19.19 -3.37
C ILE A 122 7.00 -19.13 -2.25
N ALA A 123 6.81 -17.94 -1.65
CA ALA A 123 5.83 -17.76 -0.57
C ALA A 123 4.40 -18.06 -1.04
N LEU A 124 4.04 -17.59 -2.26
CA LEU A 124 2.74 -17.88 -2.86
C LEU A 124 2.57 -19.37 -3.19
N PHE A 125 3.59 -20.01 -3.76
CA PHE A 125 3.52 -21.42 -4.10
C PHE A 125 3.34 -22.32 -2.86
N MET A 126 4.04 -22.00 -1.76
CA MET A 126 3.99 -22.77 -0.53
C MET A 126 2.80 -22.42 0.37
N GLY A 127 2.36 -21.15 0.35
CA GLY A 127 1.36 -20.62 1.30
C GLY A 127 -0.01 -20.26 0.68
N LYS A 128 -0.21 -20.42 -0.64
CA LYS A 128 -1.43 -19.97 -1.33
C LYS A 128 -2.71 -20.43 -0.63
N ASN A 129 -2.83 -21.70 -0.34
CA ASN A 129 -4.06 -22.30 0.23
C ASN A 129 -4.35 -21.78 1.64
N ASP A 130 -3.31 -21.47 2.41
CA ASP A 130 -3.46 -20.98 3.78
C ASP A 130 -3.66 -19.48 3.85
N ILE A 131 -3.11 -18.72 2.88
CA ILE A 131 -3.18 -17.26 2.83
C ILE A 131 -4.50 -16.81 2.18
N TYR A 132 -4.89 -17.42 1.06
CA TYR A 132 -6.06 -16.99 0.29
C TYR A 132 -7.25 -17.91 0.53
N HIS A 133 -8.29 -17.36 1.13
CA HIS A 133 -9.53 -18.09 1.38
C HIS A 133 -10.18 -18.64 0.09
N TRP A 134 -10.19 -17.87 -0.98
CA TRP A 134 -10.74 -18.28 -2.27
C TRP A 134 -10.02 -19.47 -2.91
N ALA A 135 -8.75 -19.74 -2.54
CA ALA A 135 -8.00 -20.86 -3.11
C ALA A 135 -8.58 -22.23 -2.74
N HIS A 136 -9.29 -22.33 -1.61
CA HIS A 136 -10.01 -23.55 -1.24
C HIS A 136 -11.21 -23.79 -2.15
N TYR A 137 -11.89 -22.73 -2.60
CA TYR A 137 -13.08 -22.80 -3.45
C TYR A 137 -12.75 -23.13 -4.90
N GLU A 138 -11.53 -22.81 -5.37
CA GLU A 138 -11.11 -23.03 -6.76
C GLU A 138 -11.30 -24.49 -7.23
N HIS A 139 -11.12 -25.46 -6.33
CA HIS A 139 -11.15 -26.88 -6.65
C HIS A 139 -12.48 -27.56 -6.30
N LEU A 140 -13.37 -26.91 -5.59
CA LEU A 140 -14.59 -27.56 -5.08
C LEU A 140 -15.73 -27.64 -6.10
N GLY A 141 -15.73 -26.78 -7.14
CA GLY A 141 -16.74 -26.78 -8.19
C GLY A 141 -18.18 -26.68 -7.67
N LEU A 142 -18.38 -25.95 -6.56
CA LEU A 142 -19.66 -25.88 -5.84
C LEU A 142 -20.78 -25.32 -6.71
N LYS A 143 -21.95 -25.95 -6.61
CA LYS A 143 -23.18 -25.52 -7.25
C LYS A 143 -24.03 -24.70 -6.27
N PRO A 144 -24.98 -23.88 -6.74
CA PRO A 144 -25.87 -23.08 -5.88
C PRO A 144 -26.65 -23.88 -4.83
N SER A 145 -26.80 -25.21 -5.03
CA SER A 145 -27.49 -26.13 -4.10
C SER A 145 -26.59 -26.66 -2.99
N ASP A 146 -25.28 -26.48 -3.08
CA ASP A 146 -24.33 -27.13 -2.21
C ASP A 146 -24.13 -26.32 -0.93
N ALA A 147 -23.99 -27.04 0.21
CA ALA A 147 -23.64 -26.41 1.47
C ALA A 147 -22.25 -25.76 1.35
N GLY A 148 -22.18 -24.47 1.66
CA GLY A 148 -20.93 -23.69 1.54
C GLY A 148 -20.74 -22.97 0.19
N TYR A 149 -21.75 -22.95 -0.70
CA TYR A 149 -21.73 -22.15 -1.91
C TYR A 149 -21.66 -20.66 -1.57
N ASP A 150 -20.63 -19.98 -2.09
CA ASP A 150 -20.43 -18.55 -1.93
C ASP A 150 -20.55 -17.86 -3.30
N PRO A 151 -21.67 -17.13 -3.56
CA PRO A 151 -21.90 -16.50 -4.84
C PRO A 151 -20.89 -15.39 -5.17
N ILE A 152 -20.32 -14.74 -4.15
CA ILE A 152 -19.31 -13.68 -4.33
C ILE A 152 -17.99 -14.28 -4.83
N LEU A 153 -17.52 -15.35 -4.20
CA LEU A 153 -16.29 -16.03 -4.61
C LEU A 153 -16.42 -16.67 -5.99
N VAL A 154 -17.55 -17.31 -6.26
CA VAL A 154 -17.82 -17.90 -7.59
C VAL A 154 -17.88 -16.81 -8.66
N GLY A 155 -18.53 -15.68 -8.39
CA GLY A 155 -18.57 -14.54 -9.30
C GLY A 155 -17.20 -13.92 -9.61
N LYS A 156 -16.23 -14.04 -8.68
CA LYS A 156 -14.86 -13.56 -8.83
C LYS A 156 -13.87 -14.61 -9.39
N SER A 157 -14.29 -15.86 -9.60
CA SER A 157 -13.42 -16.98 -10.01
C SER A 157 -12.67 -16.74 -11.33
N GLY A 158 -13.22 -15.94 -12.25
CA GLY A 158 -12.55 -15.54 -13.48
C GLY A 158 -11.27 -14.70 -13.24
N PHE A 159 -11.20 -13.97 -12.12
CA PHE A 159 -10.05 -13.15 -11.73
C PHE A 159 -9.26 -13.79 -10.58
N LEU A 160 -9.95 -14.33 -9.57
CA LEU A 160 -9.35 -15.00 -8.42
C LEU A 160 -9.20 -16.48 -8.69
N ASN A 161 -8.10 -16.84 -9.33
CA ASN A 161 -7.71 -18.24 -9.58
C ASN A 161 -6.17 -18.38 -9.59
N SER A 162 -5.70 -19.61 -9.43
CA SER A 162 -4.27 -19.91 -9.36
C SER A 162 -3.51 -19.48 -10.61
N THR A 163 -4.11 -19.62 -11.80
CA THR A 163 -3.48 -19.22 -13.05
C THR A 163 -3.22 -17.71 -13.06
N MET A 164 -4.23 -16.90 -12.73
CA MET A 164 -4.08 -15.45 -12.63
C MET A 164 -3.08 -15.06 -11.56
N LEU A 165 -3.11 -15.70 -10.38
CA LEU A 165 -2.21 -15.41 -9.27
C LEU A 165 -0.72 -15.58 -9.64
N PHE A 166 -0.38 -16.61 -10.43
CA PHE A 166 1.02 -16.89 -10.78
C PHE A 166 1.43 -16.30 -12.13
N VAL A 167 0.59 -16.44 -13.16
CA VAL A 167 0.97 -16.05 -14.53
C VAL A 167 0.96 -14.53 -14.70
N PHE A 168 -0.09 -13.85 -14.26
CA PHE A 168 -0.25 -12.43 -14.49
C PHE A 168 0.85 -11.58 -13.83
N PRO A 169 1.20 -11.73 -12.52
CA PRO A 169 2.33 -11.03 -11.93
C PRO A 169 3.65 -11.38 -12.58
N SER A 170 3.85 -12.66 -12.97
CA SER A 170 5.10 -13.09 -13.61
C SER A 170 5.31 -12.41 -14.96
N VAL A 171 4.29 -12.34 -15.78
CA VAL A 171 4.34 -11.64 -17.08
C VAL A 171 4.63 -10.16 -16.87
N LEU A 172 3.95 -9.51 -15.93
CA LEU A 172 4.16 -8.10 -15.65
C LEU A 172 5.59 -7.81 -15.15
N VAL A 173 6.08 -8.60 -14.21
CA VAL A 173 7.45 -8.41 -13.68
C VAL A 173 8.49 -8.62 -14.78
N VAL A 174 8.28 -9.56 -15.70
CA VAL A 174 9.17 -9.74 -16.87
C VAL A 174 9.13 -8.49 -17.77
N ILE A 175 7.95 -7.96 -18.08
CA ILE A 175 7.80 -6.73 -18.88
C ILE A 175 8.50 -5.55 -18.19
N TRP A 176 8.25 -5.34 -16.89
CA TRP A 176 8.89 -4.27 -16.12
C TRP A 176 10.40 -4.43 -16.04
N TYR A 177 10.88 -5.65 -15.85
CA TYR A 177 12.30 -5.95 -15.82
C TYR A 177 12.98 -5.68 -17.17
N VAL A 178 12.36 -6.06 -18.29
CA VAL A 178 12.88 -5.78 -19.64
C VAL A 178 12.95 -4.26 -19.89
N LEU A 179 11.90 -3.52 -19.52
CA LEU A 179 11.88 -2.06 -19.65
C LEU A 179 12.94 -1.39 -18.74
N MET A 180 13.08 -1.85 -17.51
CA MET A 180 14.12 -1.43 -16.58
C MET A 180 15.53 -1.65 -17.19
N ARG A 181 15.79 -2.86 -17.70
CA ARG A 181 17.07 -3.20 -18.35
C ARG A 181 17.32 -2.28 -19.55
N LYS A 182 16.29 -2.00 -20.35
CA LYS A 182 16.39 -1.09 -21.50
C LYS A 182 16.72 0.33 -21.07
N LEU A 183 16.02 0.88 -20.08
CA LEU A 183 16.27 2.22 -19.55
C LEU A 183 17.69 2.33 -18.97
N ARG A 184 18.15 1.31 -18.23
CA ARG A 184 19.53 1.27 -17.71
C ARG A 184 20.56 1.19 -18.83
N SER A 185 20.30 0.46 -19.90
CA SER A 185 21.23 0.38 -21.05
C SER A 185 21.30 1.72 -21.79
N LEU A 186 20.18 2.44 -21.92
CA LEU A 186 20.14 3.79 -22.49
C LEU A 186 20.89 4.79 -21.63
N SER A 187 20.72 4.70 -20.29
CA SER A 187 21.46 5.53 -19.34
C SER A 187 22.97 5.31 -19.42
N ALA A 188 23.42 4.05 -19.63
CA ALA A 188 24.83 3.75 -19.84
C ALA A 188 25.36 4.26 -21.20
N ALA A 189 24.53 4.17 -22.23
CA ALA A 189 24.88 4.69 -23.56
C ALA A 189 24.96 6.24 -23.56
N GLU A 190 24.10 6.91 -22.76
CA GLU A 190 24.14 8.35 -22.55
C GLU A 190 25.46 8.80 -21.91
N ASP A 191 25.97 8.06 -20.91
CA ASP A 191 27.26 8.37 -20.26
C ASP A 191 28.46 8.28 -21.23
N ASN A 192 28.38 7.37 -22.21
CA ASN A 192 29.44 7.14 -23.21
C ASN A 192 29.25 7.94 -24.49
N ALA A 193 28.16 8.71 -24.60
CA ALA A 193 27.87 9.52 -25.77
C ALA A 193 28.75 10.79 -25.84
N THR A 194 28.83 11.38 -27.01
CA THR A 194 29.49 12.66 -27.20
C THR A 194 28.73 13.75 -26.43
N LYS A 195 29.44 14.67 -25.77
CA LYS A 195 28.82 15.78 -25.02
C LYS A 195 27.89 16.56 -25.96
N GLY A 196 26.63 16.70 -25.51
CA GLY A 196 25.57 17.36 -26.28
C GLY A 196 24.69 16.44 -27.13
N ASP A 197 25.01 15.13 -27.23
CA ASP A 197 24.14 14.17 -27.91
C ASP A 197 22.90 13.83 -27.04
N VAL A 198 21.74 14.31 -27.43
CA VAL A 198 20.46 14.07 -26.78
C VAL A 198 19.70 12.84 -27.31
N THR A 199 20.32 12.04 -28.19
CA THR A 199 19.65 10.89 -28.83
C THR A 199 19.20 9.85 -27.81
N PHE A 200 20.07 9.49 -26.86
CA PHE A 200 19.75 8.50 -25.82
C PHE A 200 18.76 9.05 -24.80
N PHE A 201 18.85 10.33 -24.45
CA PHE A 201 17.88 11.02 -23.60
C PHE A 201 16.46 10.96 -24.20
N ARG A 202 16.30 11.31 -25.49
CA ARG A 202 15.00 11.22 -26.18
C ARG A 202 14.45 9.79 -26.26
N LYS A 203 15.33 8.79 -26.45
CA LYS A 203 14.94 7.37 -26.39
C LYS A 203 14.48 7.00 -24.99
N SER A 204 15.18 7.46 -23.95
CA SER A 204 14.78 7.22 -22.55
C SER A 204 13.40 7.79 -22.23
N ILE A 205 13.06 9.00 -22.71
CA ILE A 205 11.71 9.57 -22.58
C ILE A 205 10.64 8.65 -23.20
N ARG A 206 10.87 8.13 -24.41
CA ARG A 206 9.89 7.26 -25.09
C ARG A 206 9.65 5.95 -24.33
N PHE A 207 10.72 5.29 -23.87
CA PHE A 207 10.59 4.07 -23.07
C PHE A 207 10.02 4.32 -21.69
N SER A 208 10.33 5.47 -21.07
CA SER A 208 9.72 5.92 -19.81
C SER A 208 8.22 6.16 -19.96
N ALA A 209 7.78 6.81 -21.04
CA ALA A 209 6.37 7.02 -21.34
C ALA A 209 5.63 5.68 -21.56
N ALA A 210 6.20 4.77 -22.33
CA ALA A 210 5.63 3.43 -22.50
C ALA A 210 5.51 2.67 -21.17
N PHE A 211 6.54 2.72 -20.34
CA PHE A 211 6.51 2.12 -19.01
C PHE A 211 5.43 2.77 -18.12
N ALA A 212 5.32 4.10 -18.09
CA ALA A 212 4.35 4.82 -17.28
C ALA A 212 2.90 4.44 -17.63
N VAL A 213 2.59 4.24 -18.91
CA VAL A 213 1.27 3.77 -19.34
C VAL A 213 0.99 2.35 -18.83
N ILE A 214 1.93 1.42 -19.03
CA ILE A 214 1.79 0.03 -18.56
C ILE A 214 1.65 0.02 -17.04
N PHE A 215 2.49 0.77 -16.32
CA PHE A 215 2.45 0.88 -14.87
C PHE A 215 1.09 1.40 -14.38
N GLY A 216 0.58 2.48 -14.97
CA GLY A 216 -0.68 3.09 -14.57
C GLY A 216 -1.87 2.12 -14.62
N PHE A 217 -1.93 1.25 -15.65
CA PHE A 217 -3.00 0.24 -15.75
C PHE A 217 -2.75 -0.98 -14.86
N THR A 218 -1.51 -1.34 -14.57
CA THR A 218 -1.21 -2.63 -13.93
C THR A 218 -0.95 -2.55 -12.43
N ILE A 219 -0.60 -1.37 -11.91
CA ILE A 219 -0.25 -1.21 -10.49
C ILE A 219 -1.41 -1.53 -9.55
N SER A 220 -2.63 -1.09 -9.89
CA SER A 220 -3.82 -1.40 -9.10
C SER A 220 -4.20 -2.87 -9.21
N VAL A 221 -4.11 -3.45 -10.41
CA VAL A 221 -4.46 -4.86 -10.65
C VAL A 221 -3.57 -5.81 -9.84
N ILE A 222 -2.27 -5.52 -9.74
CA ILE A 222 -1.33 -6.29 -8.91
C ILE A 222 -1.69 -6.19 -7.42
N ALA A 223 -2.04 -5.00 -6.93
CA ALA A 223 -2.45 -4.80 -5.55
C ALA A 223 -3.77 -5.54 -5.23
N TRP A 224 -4.73 -5.51 -6.16
CA TRP A 224 -5.99 -6.24 -6.02
C TRP A 224 -5.78 -7.75 -6.01
N LEU A 225 -4.92 -8.26 -6.89
CA LEU A 225 -4.68 -9.70 -7.02
C LEU A 225 -3.86 -10.27 -5.86
N LEU A 226 -2.83 -9.57 -5.40
CA LEU A 226 -1.89 -10.10 -4.40
C LEU A 226 -2.25 -9.74 -2.97
N ILE A 227 -2.84 -8.58 -2.72
CA ILE A 227 -3.08 -8.09 -1.36
C ILE A 227 -4.57 -8.02 -1.04
N MET A 228 -5.38 -7.32 -1.86
CA MET A 228 -6.80 -7.17 -1.57
C MET A 228 -7.54 -8.50 -1.60
N SER A 229 -7.13 -9.45 -2.45
CA SER A 229 -7.77 -10.76 -2.58
C SER A 229 -7.59 -11.68 -1.37
N VAL A 230 -6.77 -11.31 -0.38
CA VAL A 230 -6.71 -12.01 0.91
C VAL A 230 -8.07 -11.93 1.61
N ASP A 231 -8.70 -10.75 1.58
CA ASP A 231 -10.07 -10.53 2.04
C ASP A 231 -11.02 -10.51 0.81
N ALA A 232 -11.33 -11.66 0.22
CA ALA A 232 -11.95 -11.76 -1.10
C ALA A 232 -13.40 -11.25 -1.17
N HIS A 233 -14.09 -11.08 -0.04
CA HIS A 233 -15.47 -10.62 0.01
C HIS A 233 -15.62 -9.11 -0.25
N TRP A 234 -14.65 -8.32 0.16
CA TRP A 234 -14.68 -6.88 -0.10
C TRP A 234 -13.92 -6.47 -1.36
N TYR A 235 -14.13 -5.26 -1.82
CA TYR A 235 -13.35 -4.65 -2.90
C TYR A 235 -13.31 -3.13 -2.76
N SER A 236 -12.23 -2.51 -3.24
CA SER A 236 -12.07 -1.06 -3.28
C SER A 236 -11.16 -0.66 -4.43
N THR A 237 -11.64 0.25 -5.28
CA THR A 237 -10.82 0.82 -6.37
C THR A 237 -9.71 1.73 -5.83
N ILE A 238 -9.98 2.45 -4.72
CA ILE A 238 -9.00 3.33 -4.05
C ILE A 238 -7.83 2.51 -3.50
N PHE A 239 -8.04 1.24 -3.13
CA PHE A 239 -7.01 0.38 -2.56
C PHE A 239 -5.75 0.28 -3.44
N GLY A 240 -5.90 0.24 -4.76
CA GLY A 240 -4.76 0.22 -5.67
C GLY A 240 -3.91 1.49 -5.58
N PHE A 241 -4.54 2.66 -5.52
CA PHE A 241 -3.85 3.95 -5.34
C PHE A 241 -3.26 4.08 -3.94
N TYR A 242 -3.99 3.68 -2.91
CA TYR A 242 -3.51 3.66 -1.54
C TYR A 242 -2.24 2.80 -1.40
N ASN A 243 -2.26 1.60 -1.96
CA ASN A 243 -1.11 0.70 -1.98
C ASN A 243 0.08 1.29 -2.76
N PHE A 244 -0.18 1.93 -3.91
CA PHE A 244 0.86 2.64 -4.66
C PHE A 244 1.52 3.74 -3.82
N VAL A 245 0.73 4.58 -3.16
CA VAL A 245 1.27 5.72 -2.37
C VAL A 245 2.05 5.24 -1.15
N THR A 246 1.62 4.16 -0.48
CA THR A 246 2.36 3.50 0.60
C THR A 246 3.80 3.19 0.17
N HIS A 247 3.98 2.57 -0.99
CA HIS A 247 5.31 2.22 -1.50
C HIS A 247 6.06 3.41 -2.10
N TRP A 248 5.34 4.36 -2.67
CA TRP A 248 5.91 5.56 -3.26
C TRP A 248 6.59 6.45 -2.22
N VAL A 249 5.90 6.76 -1.12
CA VAL A 249 6.48 7.55 -0.04
C VAL A 249 7.63 6.82 0.66
N THR A 250 7.51 5.50 0.82
CA THR A 250 8.59 4.65 1.35
C THR A 250 9.83 4.72 0.48
N MET A 251 9.69 4.58 -0.82
CA MET A 251 10.81 4.62 -1.77
C MET A 251 11.51 5.99 -1.75
N ILE A 252 10.77 7.10 -1.73
CA ILE A 252 11.34 8.45 -1.63
C ILE A 252 12.13 8.59 -0.31
N THR A 253 11.59 8.06 0.78
CA THR A 253 12.25 8.04 2.09
C THR A 253 13.56 7.25 2.05
N ILE A 254 13.56 6.07 1.44
CA ILE A 254 14.77 5.26 1.22
C ILE A 254 15.78 6.00 0.35
N MET A 255 15.33 6.65 -0.73
CA MET A 255 16.20 7.49 -1.56
C MET A 255 16.86 8.60 -0.72
N ALA A 256 16.10 9.30 0.12
CA ALA A 256 16.64 10.34 0.99
C ALA A 256 17.73 9.79 1.92
N PHE A 257 17.58 8.55 2.43
CA PHE A 257 18.61 7.89 3.24
C PHE A 257 19.88 7.62 2.45
N PHE A 258 19.78 7.07 1.26
CA PHE A 258 20.95 6.82 0.41
C PHE A 258 21.65 8.14 0.03
N VAL A 259 20.88 9.18 -0.36
CA VAL A 259 21.46 10.50 -0.66
C VAL A 259 22.19 11.08 0.55
N ALA A 260 21.56 11.07 1.73
CA ALA A 260 22.13 11.59 2.96
C ALA A 260 23.42 10.85 3.35
N TYR A 261 23.43 9.51 3.22
CA TYR A 261 24.59 8.69 3.52
C TYR A 261 25.74 8.95 2.55
N ILE A 262 25.50 8.88 1.25
CA ILE A 262 26.51 9.04 0.19
C ILE A 262 27.12 10.46 0.27
N LYS A 263 26.27 11.48 0.53
CA LYS A 263 26.73 12.85 0.76
C LYS A 263 27.61 12.98 2.00
N LYS A 264 27.26 12.28 3.11
CA LYS A 264 28.05 12.27 4.35
C LYS A 264 29.44 11.70 4.11
N GLU A 265 29.57 10.67 3.27
CA GLU A 265 30.84 10.02 2.92
C GLU A 265 31.69 10.83 1.91
N GLY A 266 31.26 12.05 1.56
CA GLY A 266 32.00 12.95 0.68
C GLY A 266 31.79 12.73 -0.82
N TYR A 267 30.94 11.79 -1.20
CA TYR A 267 30.52 11.62 -2.59
C TYR A 267 29.39 12.61 -2.94
N LEU A 268 29.16 12.86 -4.22
CA LEU A 268 28.12 13.78 -4.71
C LEU A 268 28.26 15.21 -4.14
N GLY A 269 29.46 15.79 -4.21
CA GLY A 269 29.78 17.13 -3.65
C GLY A 269 28.88 18.26 -4.17
N PHE A 270 28.29 18.12 -5.37
CA PHE A 270 27.36 19.09 -5.95
C PHE A 270 25.91 18.92 -5.48
N VAL A 271 25.55 17.80 -4.82
CA VAL A 271 24.22 17.63 -4.24
C VAL A 271 24.08 18.51 -3.00
N THR A 272 23.26 19.54 -3.09
CA THR A 272 23.08 20.56 -2.05
C THR A 272 22.05 20.12 -0.99
N ASN A 273 21.83 20.96 0.01
CA ASN A 273 20.74 20.76 0.97
C ASN A 273 19.36 21.01 0.33
N GLU A 274 19.32 21.68 -0.82
CA GLU A 274 18.08 21.90 -1.56
C GLU A 274 17.55 20.61 -2.18
N HIS A 275 18.41 19.73 -2.69
CA HIS A 275 18.01 18.39 -3.12
C HIS A 275 17.42 17.57 -1.96
N MET A 276 18.01 17.67 -0.75
CA MET A 276 17.44 17.02 0.45
C MET A 276 16.10 17.63 0.85
N HIS A 277 15.98 18.95 0.73
CA HIS A 277 14.74 19.66 0.98
C HIS A 277 13.64 19.24 0.01
N ASP A 278 13.98 19.06 -1.28
CA ASP A 278 13.01 18.59 -2.28
C ASP A 278 12.52 17.16 -2.01
N LEU A 279 13.43 16.24 -1.66
CA LEU A 279 13.02 14.92 -1.20
C LEU A 279 12.13 15.00 0.05
N GLY A 280 12.47 15.86 1.01
CA GLY A 280 11.66 16.12 2.20
C GLY A 280 10.28 16.71 1.88
N LYS A 281 10.15 17.55 0.84
CA LYS A 281 8.86 18.05 0.34
C LYS A 281 8.01 16.91 -0.24
N PHE A 282 8.61 16.03 -1.04
CA PHE A 282 7.91 14.85 -1.56
C PHE A 282 7.50 13.90 -0.44
N MET A 283 8.38 13.62 0.55
CA MET A 283 8.01 12.83 1.72
C MET A 283 6.78 13.41 2.42
N PHE A 284 6.78 14.72 2.70
CA PHE A 284 5.68 15.41 3.36
C PHE A 284 4.39 15.39 2.52
N ALA A 285 4.46 15.74 1.24
CA ALA A 285 3.30 15.80 0.36
C ALA A 285 2.63 14.42 0.20
N PHE A 286 3.41 13.38 0.01
CA PHE A 286 2.88 12.03 -0.14
C PHE A 286 2.44 11.41 1.19
N THR A 287 2.96 11.85 2.33
CA THR A 287 2.40 11.54 3.66
C THR A 287 0.96 12.07 3.79
N VAL A 288 0.71 13.31 3.37
CA VAL A 288 -0.64 13.91 3.36
C VAL A 288 -1.54 13.15 2.37
N PHE A 289 -1.03 12.83 1.19
CA PHE A 289 -1.79 12.09 0.18
C PHE A 289 -2.11 10.65 0.63
N TRP A 290 -1.19 9.98 1.32
CA TRP A 290 -1.45 8.68 1.95
C TRP A 290 -2.60 8.77 2.96
N ALA A 291 -2.55 9.76 3.87
CA ALA A 291 -3.60 9.95 4.87
C ALA A 291 -4.96 10.26 4.23
N TYR A 292 -4.97 11.04 3.15
CA TYR A 292 -6.19 11.33 2.38
C TYR A 292 -6.80 10.03 1.80
N LEU A 293 -6.01 9.19 1.16
CA LEU A 293 -6.50 7.93 0.58
C LEU A 293 -6.95 6.94 1.67
N TRP A 294 -6.18 6.83 2.76
CA TRP A 294 -6.52 6.00 3.91
C TRP A 294 -7.86 6.38 4.53
N LEU A 295 -8.04 7.69 4.80
CA LEU A 295 -9.27 8.22 5.37
C LEU A 295 -10.44 8.13 4.37
N SER A 296 -10.22 8.45 3.11
CA SER A 296 -11.26 8.38 2.07
C SER A 296 -11.80 6.97 1.89
N GLN A 297 -10.92 5.97 1.88
CA GLN A 297 -11.33 4.57 1.80
C GLN A 297 -12.18 4.17 3.00
N TYR A 298 -11.76 4.54 4.20
CA TYR A 298 -12.53 4.30 5.42
C TYR A 298 -13.90 4.98 5.38
N LEU A 299 -13.95 6.28 5.06
CA LEU A 299 -15.20 7.05 5.04
C LEU A 299 -16.19 6.53 4.00
N LEU A 300 -15.73 6.10 2.82
CA LEU A 300 -16.61 5.56 1.79
C LEU A 300 -17.26 4.25 2.23
N ILE A 301 -16.51 3.35 2.82
CA ILE A 301 -17.02 2.06 3.31
C ILE A 301 -17.93 2.28 4.53
N TRP A 302 -17.54 3.14 5.45
CA TRP A 302 -18.36 3.50 6.61
C TRP A 302 -19.68 4.13 6.20
N TYR A 303 -19.67 5.04 5.21
CA TYR A 303 -20.89 5.71 4.72
C TYR A 303 -21.83 4.76 3.98
N ALA A 304 -21.29 3.86 3.17
CA ALA A 304 -22.07 2.90 2.38
C ALA A 304 -22.74 1.82 3.24
N GLN A 305 -22.14 1.45 4.37
CA GLN A 305 -22.62 0.44 5.33
C GLN A 305 -23.01 -0.91 4.68
N ILE A 306 -22.25 -1.35 3.68
CA ILE A 306 -22.43 -2.68 3.07
C ILE A 306 -21.78 -3.71 4.00
N PRO A 307 -22.52 -4.68 4.56
CA PRO A 307 -22.00 -5.60 5.58
C PRO A 307 -20.72 -6.34 5.18
N GLU A 308 -20.64 -6.82 3.95
CA GLU A 308 -19.50 -7.57 3.42
C GLU A 308 -18.24 -6.71 3.34
N GLU A 309 -18.38 -5.43 3.02
CA GLU A 309 -17.26 -4.50 2.94
C GLU A 309 -16.84 -3.96 4.30
N MET A 310 -17.81 -3.78 5.21
CA MET A 310 -17.53 -3.29 6.56
C MET A 310 -16.70 -4.26 7.40
N ALA A 311 -16.83 -5.57 7.16
CA ALA A 311 -16.06 -6.60 7.85
C ALA A 311 -14.54 -6.33 7.81
N TYR A 312 -14.04 -5.76 6.70
CA TYR A 312 -12.64 -5.38 6.54
C TYR A 312 -12.15 -4.39 7.61
N TYR A 313 -12.95 -3.35 7.91
CA TYR A 313 -12.58 -2.37 8.95
C TYR A 313 -12.95 -2.82 10.34
N GLN A 314 -14.06 -3.53 10.49
CA GLN A 314 -14.55 -3.98 11.79
C GLN A 314 -13.50 -4.85 12.51
N ILE A 315 -12.92 -5.85 11.82
CA ILE A 315 -11.85 -6.69 12.39
C ILE A 315 -10.63 -5.85 12.82
N ARG A 316 -10.29 -4.80 12.07
CA ARG A 316 -9.16 -3.90 12.37
C ARG A 316 -9.44 -3.01 13.56
N PHE A 317 -10.67 -2.52 13.74
CA PHE A 317 -11.05 -1.72 14.89
C PHE A 317 -11.27 -2.53 16.16
N GLU A 318 -11.81 -3.74 16.05
CA GLU A 318 -12.10 -4.56 17.22
C GLU A 318 -10.86 -5.32 17.71
N ASN A 319 -10.16 -6.02 16.81
CA ASN A 319 -9.09 -6.94 17.19
C ASN A 319 -7.68 -6.37 17.00
N TYR A 320 -7.51 -5.36 16.14
CA TYR A 320 -6.23 -4.75 15.81
C TYR A 320 -6.19 -3.25 16.12
N LYS A 321 -7.06 -2.74 16.99
CA LYS A 321 -7.22 -1.29 17.29
C LYS A 321 -5.89 -0.61 17.60
N PHE A 322 -5.07 -1.21 18.46
CA PHE A 322 -3.74 -0.66 18.78
C PHE A 322 -2.84 -0.55 17.54
N ASN A 323 -2.73 -1.62 16.75
CA ASN A 323 -1.92 -1.65 15.53
C ASN A 323 -2.45 -0.66 14.48
N PHE A 324 -3.77 -0.53 14.36
CA PHE A 324 -4.40 0.39 13.43
C PHE A 324 -4.12 1.87 13.77
N LEU A 325 -4.23 2.24 15.05
CA LEU A 325 -3.90 3.59 15.53
C LEU A 325 -2.40 3.86 15.48
N LEU A 326 -1.57 2.88 15.84
CA LEU A 326 -0.11 2.96 15.73
C LEU A 326 0.31 3.20 14.28
N ASN A 327 -0.30 2.51 13.33
CA ASN A 327 -0.05 2.70 11.90
C ASN A 327 -0.34 4.14 11.46
N PHE A 328 -1.48 4.67 11.83
CA PHE A 328 -1.83 6.07 11.54
C PHE A 328 -0.84 7.06 12.17
N ALA A 329 -0.42 6.81 13.40
CA ALA A 329 0.59 7.64 14.05
C ALA A 329 1.94 7.60 13.32
N MET A 330 2.43 6.41 12.92
CA MET A 330 3.73 6.23 12.25
C MET A 330 3.73 6.71 10.80
N CYS A 331 2.64 6.51 10.06
CA CYS A 331 2.55 6.88 8.65
C CYS A 331 2.12 8.32 8.42
N PHE A 332 1.38 8.93 9.37
CA PHE A 332 0.87 10.29 9.21
C PHE A 332 1.25 11.22 10.36
N CYS A 333 0.80 11.01 11.60
CA CYS A 333 0.90 12.02 12.66
C CYS A 333 2.36 12.43 12.92
N ILE A 334 3.25 11.47 13.11
CA ILE A 334 4.67 11.74 13.39
C ILE A 334 5.36 12.36 12.18
N PRO A 335 5.26 11.82 10.94
CA PRO A 335 5.85 12.43 9.77
C PRO A 335 5.28 13.82 9.44
N PHE A 336 3.98 14.01 9.55
CA PHE A 336 3.33 15.28 9.30
C PHE A 336 3.87 16.38 10.22
N LEU A 337 3.87 16.15 11.53
CA LEU A 337 4.40 17.11 12.50
C LEU A 337 5.92 17.28 12.38
N GLY A 338 6.66 16.18 12.20
CA GLY A 338 8.12 16.19 12.13
C GLY A 338 8.68 16.84 10.86
N LEU A 339 7.96 16.75 9.75
CA LEU A 339 8.36 17.34 8.47
C LEU A 339 7.63 18.65 8.13
N LEU A 340 6.84 19.21 9.04
CA LEU A 340 6.10 20.45 8.78
C LEU A 340 7.04 21.63 8.52
N MET A 341 8.08 21.77 9.32
CA MET A 341 9.03 22.89 9.23
C MET A 341 9.99 22.73 8.06
N ARG A 342 10.32 23.85 7.39
CA ARG A 342 11.31 23.91 6.30
C ARG A 342 12.71 23.45 6.76
N SER A 343 13.12 23.86 7.96
CA SER A 343 14.40 23.47 8.57
C SER A 343 14.51 21.97 8.82
N ALA A 344 13.42 21.32 9.22
CA ALA A 344 13.38 19.88 9.44
C ALA A 344 13.68 19.08 8.15
N LYS A 345 13.12 19.51 7.01
CA LYS A 345 13.34 18.87 5.69
C LYS A 345 14.78 19.02 5.17
N ARG A 346 15.56 19.99 5.68
CA ARG A 346 16.98 20.19 5.35
C ARG A 346 17.91 19.49 6.31
N ASN A 347 17.42 19.04 7.47
CA ASN A 347 18.21 18.39 8.50
C ASN A 347 18.25 16.88 8.30
N ARG A 348 19.43 16.35 7.93
CA ARG A 348 19.65 14.91 7.69
C ARG A 348 19.27 14.00 8.88
N TYR A 349 19.46 14.47 10.12
CA TYR A 349 19.14 13.68 11.31
C TYR A 349 17.62 13.57 11.51
N VAL A 350 16.90 14.68 11.31
CA VAL A 350 15.43 14.68 11.37
C VAL A 350 14.86 13.78 10.29
N LEU A 351 15.35 13.92 9.04
CA LEU A 351 14.95 13.05 7.94
C LEU A 351 15.26 11.58 8.23
N ALA A 352 16.40 11.27 8.86
CA ALA A 352 16.76 9.90 9.22
C ALA A 352 15.82 9.32 10.28
N ILE A 353 15.53 10.06 11.36
CA ILE A 353 14.65 9.59 12.45
C ILE A 353 13.21 9.42 11.93
N ILE A 354 12.66 10.49 11.34
CA ILE A 354 11.27 10.47 10.84
C ILE A 354 11.13 9.45 9.72
N GLY A 355 12.10 9.39 8.80
CA GLY A 355 12.09 8.43 7.71
C GLY A 355 12.18 6.97 8.17
N SER A 356 12.93 6.67 9.25
CA SER A 356 12.95 5.32 9.83
C SER A 356 11.56 4.91 10.35
N ILE A 357 10.87 5.84 11.03
CA ILE A 357 9.51 5.63 11.51
C ILE A 357 8.56 5.42 10.32
N MET A 358 8.69 6.22 9.26
CA MET A 358 7.86 6.09 8.05
C MET A 358 8.06 4.72 7.37
N ILE A 359 9.30 4.27 7.19
CA ILE A 359 9.58 2.98 6.52
C ILE A 359 8.98 1.83 7.33
N LEU A 360 9.17 1.82 8.66
CA LEU A 360 8.59 0.82 9.54
C LEU A 360 7.06 0.91 9.57
N GLY A 361 6.51 2.12 9.59
CA GLY A 361 5.06 2.37 9.54
C GLY A 361 4.43 1.81 8.26
N HIS A 362 5.01 2.10 7.10
CA HIS A 362 4.47 1.61 5.83
C HIS A 362 4.68 0.09 5.63
N TYR A 363 5.72 -0.52 6.21
CA TYR A 363 5.80 -1.97 6.27
C TYR A 363 4.72 -2.57 7.16
N HIS A 364 4.49 -1.97 8.32
CA HIS A 364 3.40 -2.33 9.23
C HIS A 364 2.01 -2.11 8.59
N ASP A 365 1.87 -1.10 7.72
CA ASP A 365 0.66 -0.85 6.93
C ASP A 365 0.34 -2.03 5.99
N VAL A 366 1.33 -2.52 5.25
CA VAL A 366 1.16 -3.71 4.40
C VAL A 366 0.85 -4.97 5.24
N TRP A 367 1.46 -5.08 6.43
CA TRP A 367 1.13 -6.14 7.37
C TRP A 367 -0.35 -6.08 7.79
N LEU A 368 -0.87 -4.89 8.14
CA LEU A 368 -2.28 -4.68 8.46
C LEU A 368 -3.24 -4.93 7.29
N MET A 369 -2.79 -4.78 6.06
CA MET A 369 -3.59 -5.13 4.88
C MET A 369 -3.81 -6.66 4.77
N VAL A 370 -2.86 -7.48 5.25
CA VAL A 370 -2.82 -8.93 5.02
C VAL A 370 -3.23 -9.74 6.25
N PHE A 371 -2.61 -9.48 7.41
CA PHE A 371 -2.71 -10.36 8.58
C PHE A 371 -4.11 -10.55 9.13
N PRO A 372 -4.96 -9.49 9.24
CA PRO A 372 -6.33 -9.66 9.70
C PRO A 372 -7.16 -10.61 8.82
N GLY A 373 -6.98 -10.57 7.52
CA GLY A 373 -7.67 -11.45 6.57
C GLY A 373 -7.16 -12.90 6.61
N VAL A 374 -5.87 -13.12 6.92
CA VAL A 374 -5.28 -14.47 7.00
C VAL A 374 -5.60 -15.13 8.32
N PHE A 375 -5.47 -14.43 9.45
CA PHE A 375 -5.49 -15.01 10.80
C PHE A 375 -6.73 -14.66 11.62
N GLY A 376 -7.62 -13.81 11.12
CA GLY A 376 -8.76 -13.35 11.90
C GLY A 376 -8.30 -12.55 13.12
N SER A 377 -8.81 -12.90 14.30
CA SER A 377 -8.42 -12.26 15.57
C SER A 377 -7.18 -12.92 16.20
N GLY A 378 -6.43 -12.15 16.99
CA GLY A 378 -5.43 -12.72 17.91
C GLY A 378 -3.97 -12.70 17.47
N MET A 379 -3.64 -12.42 16.21
CA MET A 379 -2.25 -12.36 15.75
C MET A 379 -1.72 -10.93 15.80
N GLN A 380 -0.62 -10.71 16.54
CA GLN A 380 0.00 -9.40 16.71
C GLN A 380 1.33 -9.30 15.96
N PHE A 381 1.70 -8.09 15.56
CA PHE A 381 3.02 -7.79 14.99
C PHE A 381 4.12 -8.13 16.01
N GLY A 382 5.10 -8.90 15.62
CA GLY A 382 6.11 -9.41 16.54
C GLY A 382 7.52 -9.52 15.95
N PHE A 383 8.37 -10.30 16.63
CA PHE A 383 9.77 -10.47 16.26
C PHE A 383 9.98 -11.14 14.90
N LEU A 384 9.08 -12.01 14.47
CA LEU A 384 9.19 -12.68 13.17
C LEU A 384 8.99 -11.69 12.03
N GLU A 385 7.99 -10.81 12.14
CA GLU A 385 7.67 -9.76 11.19
C GLU A 385 8.83 -8.77 11.07
N LEU A 386 9.32 -8.30 12.22
CA LEU A 386 10.48 -7.39 12.27
C LEU A 386 11.75 -8.06 11.74
N GLY A 387 12.01 -9.31 12.11
CA GLY A 387 13.17 -10.08 11.65
C GLY A 387 13.16 -10.29 10.14
N THR A 388 12.00 -10.62 9.57
CA THR A 388 11.82 -10.76 8.11
C THR A 388 12.06 -9.43 7.40
N PHE A 389 11.52 -8.33 7.92
CA PHE A 389 11.77 -6.99 7.39
C PHE A 389 13.27 -6.66 7.40
N LEU A 390 13.96 -6.86 8.55
CA LEU A 390 15.38 -6.55 8.69
C LEU A 390 16.27 -7.40 7.76
N LEU A 391 15.92 -8.67 7.57
CA LEU A 391 16.61 -9.56 6.62
C LEU A 391 16.53 -8.99 5.20
N PHE A 392 15.33 -8.66 4.74
CA PHE A 392 15.14 -8.08 3.41
C PHE A 392 15.79 -6.69 3.28
N ALA A 393 15.69 -5.85 4.30
CA ALA A 393 16.32 -4.53 4.32
C ALA A 393 17.85 -4.64 4.23
N GLY A 394 18.46 -5.62 4.92
CA GLY A 394 19.90 -5.89 4.84
C GLY A 394 20.33 -6.33 3.43
N VAL A 395 19.63 -7.32 2.85
CA VAL A 395 19.90 -7.81 1.49
C VAL A 395 19.68 -6.69 0.46
N PHE A 396 18.61 -5.93 0.60
CA PHE A 396 18.29 -4.79 -0.26
C PHE A 396 19.39 -3.72 -0.22
N THR A 397 19.82 -3.32 0.97
CA THR A 397 20.87 -2.31 1.16
C THR A 397 22.19 -2.78 0.56
N TYR A 398 22.60 -4.02 0.82
CA TYR A 398 23.80 -4.62 0.21
C TYR A 398 23.71 -4.63 -1.32
N TRP A 399 22.54 -5.01 -1.88
CA TRP A 399 22.33 -5.04 -3.32
C TRP A 399 22.44 -3.65 -3.96
N VAL A 400 21.78 -2.65 -3.35
CA VAL A 400 21.77 -1.27 -3.87
C VAL A 400 23.18 -0.69 -3.86
N PHE A 401 23.95 -0.84 -2.75
CA PHE A 401 25.33 -0.39 -2.72
C PHE A 401 26.20 -1.12 -3.77
N THR A 402 26.06 -2.43 -3.91
CA THR A 402 26.76 -3.19 -4.94
C THR A 402 26.39 -2.73 -6.36
N ALA A 403 25.12 -2.34 -6.58
CA ALA A 403 24.69 -1.80 -7.87
C ALA A 403 25.27 -0.41 -8.15
N LEU A 404 25.40 0.43 -7.10
CA LEU A 404 26.02 1.76 -7.21
C LEU A 404 27.52 1.71 -7.48
N THR A 405 28.25 0.72 -6.95
CA THR A 405 29.70 0.58 -7.22
C THR A 405 30.03 0.17 -8.65
N LYS A 406 29.07 -0.38 -9.38
CA LYS A 406 29.26 -0.83 -10.77
C LYS A 406 29.24 0.30 -11.81
N ARG A 407 28.91 1.51 -11.43
CA ARG A 407 28.81 2.68 -12.33
C ARG A 407 29.20 3.95 -11.62
N GLY A 408 29.62 4.98 -12.39
CA GLY A 408 29.84 6.31 -11.85
C GLY A 408 28.55 6.87 -11.20
N LEU A 409 28.69 7.49 -10.06
CA LEU A 409 27.56 8.08 -9.30
C LEU A 409 26.93 9.28 -10.01
N VAL A 410 27.66 9.91 -10.93
CA VAL A 410 27.23 11.08 -11.70
C VAL A 410 26.88 10.68 -13.12
N ALA A 411 25.78 11.18 -13.66
CA ALA A 411 25.38 11.02 -15.06
C ALA A 411 26.05 12.11 -15.91
N VAL A 412 27.30 11.87 -16.36
CA VAL A 412 28.23 12.90 -16.86
C VAL A 412 27.71 13.63 -18.10
N ASN A 413 27.03 12.93 -19.03
CA ASN A 413 26.57 13.52 -20.29
C ASN A 413 25.07 13.80 -20.32
N HIS A 414 24.40 13.80 -19.16
CA HIS A 414 22.99 14.13 -19.10
C HIS A 414 22.76 15.62 -19.41
N PRO A 415 21.83 15.99 -20.33
CA PRO A 415 21.65 17.38 -20.79
C PRO A 415 21.31 18.37 -19.69
N TYR A 416 20.72 17.94 -18.60
CA TYR A 416 20.33 18.79 -17.45
C TYR A 416 21.27 18.63 -16.22
N LEU A 417 22.49 18.12 -16.38
CA LEU A 417 23.40 17.96 -15.25
C LEU A 417 23.78 19.31 -14.65
N ASP A 418 24.02 20.32 -15.49
CA ASP A 418 24.40 21.66 -15.04
C ASP A 418 23.25 22.32 -14.23
N GLU A 419 21.99 22.09 -14.59
CA GLU A 419 20.83 22.53 -13.82
C GLU A 419 20.80 21.88 -12.43
N SER A 420 21.05 20.57 -12.36
CA SER A 420 21.15 19.87 -11.06
C SER A 420 22.31 20.37 -10.20
N ALA A 421 23.45 20.66 -10.80
CA ALA A 421 24.64 21.12 -10.07
C ALA A 421 24.45 22.53 -9.47
N HIS A 422 23.65 23.37 -10.11
CA HIS A 422 23.33 24.73 -9.66
C HIS A 422 21.93 24.86 -9.06
N HIS A 423 21.35 23.70 -8.66
CA HIS A 423 19.99 23.69 -8.11
C HIS A 423 19.90 24.48 -6.81
N ASP A 424 19.17 25.60 -6.89
CA ASP A 424 18.84 26.47 -5.76
C ASP A 424 17.34 26.78 -5.81
N VAL A 425 16.65 26.54 -4.69
CA VAL A 425 15.18 26.74 -4.61
C VAL A 425 14.85 28.17 -4.16
N GLY A 426 15.79 29.11 -4.21
CA GLY A 426 15.58 30.50 -3.80
C GLY A 426 14.95 30.65 -2.39
N VAL A 427 15.30 31.64 -1.65
CA VAL A 427 14.77 31.87 -0.29
C VAL A 427 13.32 32.32 -0.32
#